data_4d1790513a9f3248b9d26107bc66f45c
#
_entry.id   4d1790513a9f3248b9d26107bc66f45c
#
_cell.length_a   1.000
_cell.length_b   1.000
_cell.length_c   1.000
_cell.angle_alpha   90.00
_cell.angle_beta   90.00
_cell.angle_gamma   90.00
#
_symmetry.space_group_name_H-M   'P 1'
#
loop_
_entity.id
_entity.type
_entity.pdbx_description
1 polymer ?
#
loop_
_entity_poly.entity_id
_entity_poly.type
_entity_poly.pdbx_seq_one_letter_code
_entity_poly.pdbx_strand_id
1 'polypeptide(L)' 'MKRKKSKKTVYVGLSADILHAGHINILKIAYGLGDVIVGLLTDEAISTYKNIPTLNYKQREIILKNIKFVKKVIPQKTL' A
#
# COMPACT_ATOMS: atom_id res chain seq x y z
N MET A 1 -12.98 -2.65 15.42
CA MET A 1 -13.17 -4.09 15.15
C MET A 1 -11.93 -4.87 15.59
N LYS A 2 -12.15 -5.93 16.32
CA LYS A 2 -11.05 -6.75 16.82
C LYS A 2 -10.71 -7.83 15.80
N ARG A 3 -9.46 -7.83 15.33
CA ARG A 3 -8.99 -8.83 14.39
C ARG A 3 -8.50 -10.07 15.13
N LYS A 4 -8.81 -11.25 14.61
CA LYS A 4 -8.22 -12.49 15.11
C LYS A 4 -6.73 -12.47 14.82
N LYS A 5 -5.93 -12.98 15.75
CA LYS A 5 -4.52 -13.19 15.53
C LYS A 5 -4.34 -14.11 14.32
N SER A 6 -3.58 -13.67 13.34
CA SER A 6 -3.39 -14.41 12.10
C SER A 6 -1.91 -14.49 11.75
N LYS A 7 -1.50 -15.65 11.20
CA LYS A 7 -0.16 -15.84 10.66
C LYS A 7 -0.12 -15.56 9.15
N LYS A 8 -1.29 -15.29 8.55
CA LYS A 8 -1.34 -15.01 7.11
C LYS A 8 -0.79 -13.64 6.81
N THR A 9 -0.11 -13.55 5.69
CA THR A 9 0.36 -12.28 5.14
C THR A 9 -0.47 -11.97 3.90
N VAL A 10 -1.00 -10.76 3.83
CA VAL A 10 -1.78 -10.29 2.68
C VAL A 10 -0.98 -9.21 1.97
N TYR A 11 -0.63 -9.47 0.73
CA TYR A 11 0.14 -8.53 -0.08
C TYR A 11 -0.82 -7.68 -0.92
N VAL A 12 -0.66 -6.37 -0.85
CA VAL A 12 -1.47 -5.42 -1.62
C VAL A 12 -0.53 -4.52 -2.41
N GLY A 13 -0.58 -4.64 -3.73
CA GLY A 13 0.22 -3.77 -4.61
C GLY A 13 -0.52 -2.48 -4.88
N LEU A 14 0.12 -1.34 -4.65
CA LEU A 14 -0.49 -0.03 -4.83
C LEU A 14 0.49 0.96 -5.46
N SER A 15 -0.03 1.86 -6.29
CA SER A 15 0.71 3.04 -6.68
C SER A 15 0.58 4.12 -5.60
N ALA A 16 -0.60 4.25 -5.04
CA ALA A 16 -0.92 5.18 -3.95
C ALA A 16 -0.48 6.62 -4.25
N ASP A 17 -0.55 7.02 -5.52
CA ASP A 17 -0.15 8.36 -5.93
C ASP A 17 -1.02 9.41 -5.25
N ILE A 18 -2.34 9.15 -5.23
CA ILE A 18 -3.29 9.95 -4.45
C ILE A 18 -4.17 8.96 -3.69
N LEU A 19 -4.03 8.95 -2.37
CA LEU A 19 -4.84 8.08 -1.54
C LEU A 19 -6.25 8.65 -1.37
N HIS A 20 -7.22 7.76 -1.39
CA HIS A 20 -8.62 8.13 -1.14
C HIS A 20 -9.32 7.00 -0.39
N ALA A 21 -10.59 7.22 -0.06
CA ALA A 21 -11.37 6.27 0.75
C ALA A 21 -11.37 4.86 0.19
N GLY A 22 -11.34 4.71 -1.15
CA GLY A 22 -11.28 3.39 -1.78
C GLY A 22 -10.03 2.60 -1.40
N HIS A 23 -8.88 3.27 -1.36
CA HIS A 23 -7.63 2.63 -0.93
C HIS A 23 -7.71 2.20 0.53
N ILE A 24 -8.24 3.05 1.39
CA ILE A 24 -8.38 2.74 2.81
C ILE A 24 -9.30 1.54 3.00
N ASN A 25 -10.38 1.47 2.24
CA ASN A 25 -11.32 0.35 2.32
C ASN A 25 -10.66 -0.97 1.91
N ILE A 26 -9.87 -0.97 0.84
CA ILE A 26 -9.12 -2.15 0.41
C ILE A 26 -8.16 -2.62 1.51
N LEU A 27 -7.44 -1.69 2.11
CA LEU A 27 -6.49 -2.01 3.18
C LEU A 27 -7.20 -2.55 4.41
N LYS A 28 -8.37 -2.01 4.72
CA LYS A 28 -9.20 -2.49 5.83
C LYS A 28 -9.64 -3.93 5.60
N ILE A 29 -10.10 -4.24 4.40
CA ILE A 29 -10.52 -5.60 4.03
C ILE A 29 -9.33 -6.55 4.15
N ALA A 30 -8.19 -6.17 3.60
CA ALA A 30 -6.96 -6.98 3.68
C ALA A 30 -6.55 -7.22 5.12
N TYR A 31 -6.67 -6.20 5.97
CA TYR A 31 -6.34 -6.30 7.39
C TYR A 31 -7.21 -7.36 8.10
N GLY A 32 -8.46 -7.48 7.69
CA GLY A 32 -9.36 -8.51 8.23
C GLY A 32 -8.93 -9.92 7.82
N LEU A 33 -8.12 -10.07 6.77
CA LEU A 33 -7.64 -11.37 6.28
C LEU A 33 -6.27 -11.76 6.85
N GLY A 34 -5.47 -10.80 7.28
CA GLY A 34 -4.14 -11.08 7.81
C GLY A 34 -3.29 -9.83 7.97
N ASP A 35 -1.99 -10.04 8.12
CA ASP A 35 -1.05 -8.94 8.22
C ASP A 35 -0.83 -8.32 6.84
N VAL A 36 -1.03 -7.02 6.73
CA VAL A 36 -0.98 -6.33 5.45
C VAL A 36 0.42 -5.82 5.14
N ILE A 37 0.96 -6.31 4.04
CA ILE A 37 2.22 -5.81 3.48
C ILE A 37 1.86 -5.08 2.18
N VAL A 38 2.20 -3.82 2.09
CA VAL A 38 1.95 -3.05 0.88
C VAL A 38 3.19 -3.04 0.00
N GLY A 39 3.03 -3.50 -1.23
CA GLY A 39 4.03 -3.33 -2.27
C GLY A 39 3.79 -2.01 -2.95
N LEU A 40 4.60 -1.01 -2.63
CA LEU A 40 4.41 0.33 -3.13
C LEU A 40 5.24 0.54 -4.39
N LEU A 41 4.57 0.84 -5.51
CA LEU A 41 5.27 1.03 -6.77
C LEU A 41 6.28 2.17 -6.66
N THR A 42 7.49 1.91 -7.18
CA THR A 42 8.53 2.93 -7.24
C THR A 42 8.16 3.99 -8.27
N ASP A 43 8.81 5.14 -8.21
CA ASP A 43 8.57 6.22 -9.18
C ASP A 43 8.85 5.71 -10.60
N GLU A 44 9.92 4.93 -10.78
CA GLU A 44 10.26 4.34 -12.07
C GLU A 44 9.16 3.40 -12.56
N ALA A 45 8.64 2.55 -11.68
CA ALA A 45 7.59 1.60 -12.05
C ALA A 45 6.32 2.34 -12.50
N ILE A 46 5.95 3.40 -11.80
CA ILE A 46 4.79 4.21 -12.18
C ILE A 46 5.01 4.85 -13.55
N SER A 47 6.18 5.38 -13.80
CA SER A 47 6.48 6.08 -15.05
C SER A 47 6.46 5.18 -16.28
N THR A 48 6.49 3.85 -16.10
CA THR A 48 6.40 2.92 -17.23
C THR A 48 5.00 2.85 -17.84
N TYR A 49 3.97 3.27 -17.11
CA TYR A 49 2.61 3.15 -17.61
C TYR A 49 1.76 4.41 -17.47
N LYS A 50 2.28 5.42 -16.82
CA LYS A 50 1.62 6.72 -16.73
C LYS A 50 2.65 7.81 -16.42
N ASN A 51 2.18 9.03 -16.29
CA ASN A 51 3.04 10.18 -16.03
C ASN A 51 3.74 10.09 -14.67
N ILE A 52 4.73 10.95 -14.47
CA ILE A 52 5.43 11.09 -13.20
C ILE A 52 4.42 11.25 -12.08
N PRO A 53 4.56 10.50 -10.96
CA PRO A 53 3.61 10.60 -9.87
C PRO A 53 3.63 11.98 -9.21
N THR A 54 2.47 12.40 -8.69
CA THR A 54 2.32 13.67 -7.97
C THR A 54 3.18 13.68 -6.71
N LEU A 55 3.20 12.53 -6.00
CA LEU A 55 4.02 12.34 -4.80
C LEU A 55 5.13 11.35 -5.14
N ASN A 56 6.34 11.64 -4.69
CA ASN A 56 7.44 10.71 -4.88
C ASN A 56 7.29 9.49 -3.94
N TYR A 57 8.10 8.46 -4.16
CA TYR A 57 8.03 7.23 -3.39
C TYR A 57 8.09 7.50 -1.88
N LYS A 58 9.04 8.33 -1.44
CA LYS A 58 9.22 8.59 -0.01
C LYS A 58 7.98 9.21 0.63
N GLN A 59 7.35 10.14 -0.06
CA GLN A 59 6.12 10.78 0.42
C GLN A 59 4.98 9.78 0.51
N ARG A 60 4.82 8.93 -0.50
CA ARG A 60 3.78 7.91 -0.52
C ARG A 60 4.02 6.86 0.57
N GLU A 61 5.28 6.48 0.78
CA GLU A 61 5.66 5.54 1.82
C GLU A 61 5.28 6.06 3.21
N ILE A 62 5.58 7.32 3.49
CA ILE A 62 5.26 7.91 4.78
C ILE A 62 3.76 7.88 5.05
N ILE A 63 2.96 8.22 4.04
CA ILE A 63 1.50 8.20 4.20
C ILE A 63 1.02 6.79 4.52
N LEU A 64 1.47 5.80 3.76
CA LEU A 64 1.04 4.40 3.96
C LEU A 64 1.47 3.85 5.31
N LYS A 65 2.68 4.17 5.75
CA LYS A 65 3.17 3.70 7.05
C LYS A 65 2.36 4.22 8.23
N ASN A 66 1.63 5.30 8.03
CA ASN A 66 0.80 5.89 9.08
C ASN A 66 -0.64 5.40 9.05
N ILE A 67 -0.97 4.49 8.14
CA ILE A 67 -2.29 3.87 8.10
C ILE A 67 -2.29 2.67 9.04
N LYS A 68 -3.21 2.67 9.99
CA LYS A 68 -3.25 1.64 11.05
C LYS A 68 -3.39 0.21 10.55
N PHE A 69 -3.91 0.02 9.33
CA PHE A 69 -4.10 -1.32 8.76
C PHE A 69 -2.83 -1.89 8.14
N VAL A 70 -1.82 -1.05 7.90
CA VAL A 70 -0.60 -1.44 7.19
C VAL A 70 0.47 -1.84 8.19
N LYS A 71 0.97 -3.07 8.05
CA LYS A 71 2.05 -3.56 8.89
C LYS A 71 3.41 -3.16 8.35
N LYS A 72 3.57 -3.21 7.02
CA LYS A 72 4.87 -2.97 6.39
C LYS A 72 4.66 -2.46 4.97
N VAL A 73 5.58 -1.61 4.53
CA VAL A 73 5.62 -1.10 3.15
C VAL A 73 6.95 -1.50 2.54
N ILE A 74 6.91 -2.12 1.37
CA ILE A 74 8.12 -2.49 0.63
C ILE A 74 8.03 -1.95 -0.80
N PRO A 75 9.17 -1.66 -1.43
CA PRO A 75 9.14 -1.18 -2.81
C PRO A 75 8.75 -2.30 -3.78
N GLN A 76 7.90 -1.96 -4.75
CA GLN A 76 7.54 -2.84 -5.85
C GLN A 76 8.04 -2.20 -7.15
N LYS A 77 8.98 -2.85 -7.80
CA LYS A 77 9.68 -2.28 -8.96
C LYS A 77 8.98 -2.54 -10.29
N THR A 78 8.03 -3.46 -10.32
CA THR A 78 7.27 -3.81 -11.53
C THR A 78 5.81 -3.97 -11.19
N LEU A 79 4.97 -3.86 -12.21
CA LEU A 79 3.52 -4.04 -12.05
C LEU A 79 3.10 -5.49 -11.81
#